data_6e87268fc8c2a3b68d19851c0ebadc2d
#
_entry.id   6e87268fc8c2a3b68d19851c0ebadc2d
#
_cell.length_a   1.000
_cell.length_b   1.000
_cell.length_c   1.000
_cell.angle_alpha   90.00
_cell.angle_beta   90.00
_cell.angle_gamma   90.00
#
_symmetry.space_group_name_H-M   'P 1'
#
loop_
_entity.id
_entity.type
_entity.pdbx_description
1 polymer ?
#
loop_
_entity_poly.entity_id
_entity_poly.type
_entity_poly.pdbx_seq_one_letter_code
_entity_poly.pdbx_strand_id
1 'polypeptide(L)'
;MKVNVRGKNKYSPTQDVKDRAEAKLQKLDQYFKHPDELQADVVCKAYESYEVVEVTIPTKNIILRAEVKADTVLSAIDLSIDKLETQIRRHKDKIESHIKRRGGVKEHYAQLQAELDVEKIDPIDNFKTLVKEKEIKLEPMDKDEAILEMEMLGHDFFMFLDKATYKTSVVYIREDGNYGILESK
;
A
#
# COMPACT_ATOMS: atom_id res chain seq x y z
N MET A 1 13.66 -2.90 -14.88
CA MET A 1 14.00 -3.35 -13.51
C MET A 1 14.28 -4.84 -13.45
N LYS A 2 15.00 -5.32 -12.45
CA LYS A 2 15.20 -6.76 -12.22
C LYS A 2 14.00 -7.34 -11.47
N VAL A 3 13.52 -8.52 -11.89
CA VAL A 3 12.35 -9.18 -11.27
C VAL A 3 12.77 -10.49 -10.62
N ASN A 4 12.43 -10.66 -9.35
CA ASN A 4 12.68 -11.88 -8.60
C ASN A 4 11.34 -12.49 -8.19
N VAL A 5 11.02 -13.67 -8.75
CA VAL A 5 9.74 -14.37 -8.49
C VAL A 5 9.99 -15.59 -7.63
N ARG A 6 9.32 -15.65 -6.49
CA ARG A 6 9.43 -16.79 -5.55
C ARG A 6 8.05 -17.24 -5.08
N GLY A 7 7.98 -18.53 -4.71
CA GLY A 7 6.78 -19.10 -4.12
C GLY A 7 6.87 -19.26 -2.61
N LYS A 8 5.72 -19.26 -1.95
CA LYS A 8 5.53 -19.67 -0.55
C LYS A 8 4.39 -20.69 -0.44
N ASN A 9 4.19 -21.29 0.71
CA ASN A 9 3.15 -22.30 0.98
C ASN A 9 3.21 -23.47 -0.01
N LYS A 10 4.41 -24.04 -0.23
CA LYS A 10 4.66 -25.13 -1.16
C LYS A 10 4.37 -24.82 -2.65
N TYR A 11 4.03 -23.59 -2.98
CA TYR A 11 3.88 -23.16 -4.36
C TYR A 11 5.26 -22.90 -4.99
N SER A 12 5.47 -23.45 -6.19
CA SER A 12 6.66 -23.20 -7.01
C SER A 12 6.23 -22.53 -8.31
N PRO A 13 6.61 -21.26 -8.55
CA PRO A 13 6.22 -20.55 -9.75
C PRO A 13 6.76 -21.24 -11.01
N THR A 14 5.88 -21.52 -11.96
CA THR A 14 6.24 -22.02 -13.29
C THR A 14 6.97 -20.95 -14.10
N GLN A 15 7.59 -21.35 -15.22
CA GLN A 15 8.25 -20.39 -16.11
C GLN A 15 7.26 -19.37 -16.65
N ASP A 16 6.05 -19.78 -17.05
CA ASP A 16 4.99 -18.88 -17.54
C ASP A 16 4.62 -17.80 -16.51
N VAL A 17 4.56 -18.16 -15.23
CA VAL A 17 4.28 -17.20 -14.15
C VAL A 17 5.42 -16.19 -14.01
N LYS A 18 6.67 -16.63 -14.13
CA LYS A 18 7.84 -15.74 -14.08
C LYS A 18 7.85 -14.80 -15.27
N ASP A 19 7.66 -15.33 -16.48
CA ASP A 19 7.64 -14.55 -17.72
C ASP A 19 6.50 -13.53 -17.73
N ARG A 20 5.33 -13.92 -17.22
CA ARG A 20 4.19 -13.01 -17.05
C ARG A 20 4.48 -11.88 -16.07
N ALA A 21 5.04 -12.20 -14.92
CA ALA A 21 5.41 -11.21 -13.90
C ALA A 21 6.45 -10.23 -14.43
N GLU A 22 7.47 -10.72 -15.12
CA GLU A 22 8.52 -9.90 -15.73
C GLU A 22 7.96 -8.97 -16.80
N ALA A 23 7.21 -9.51 -17.77
CA ALA A 23 6.63 -8.73 -18.86
C ALA A 23 5.67 -7.65 -18.37
N LYS A 24 4.91 -7.92 -17.28
CA LYS A 24 3.98 -6.95 -16.70
C LYS A 24 4.72 -5.89 -15.89
N LEU A 25 5.70 -6.27 -15.07
CA LEU A 25 6.49 -5.32 -14.27
C LEU A 25 7.34 -4.39 -15.14
N GLN A 26 7.88 -4.86 -16.27
CA GLN A 26 8.60 -4.02 -17.24
C GLN A 26 7.74 -2.84 -17.75
N LYS A 27 6.41 -2.96 -17.79
CA LYS A 27 5.53 -1.83 -18.16
C LYS A 27 5.61 -0.68 -17.16
N LEU A 28 5.95 -0.97 -15.90
CA LEU A 28 6.12 0.07 -14.88
C LEU A 28 7.45 0.81 -15.00
N ASP A 29 8.42 0.29 -15.77
CA ASP A 29 9.75 0.91 -15.96
C ASP A 29 9.64 2.36 -16.47
N GLN A 30 8.62 2.63 -17.30
CA GLN A 30 8.37 3.97 -17.84
C GLN A 30 8.10 5.04 -16.76
N TYR A 31 7.67 4.63 -15.57
CA TYR A 31 7.32 5.53 -14.46
C TYR A 31 8.51 5.88 -13.56
N PHE A 32 9.67 5.24 -13.79
CA PHE A 32 10.89 5.45 -12.99
C PHE A 32 11.99 6.09 -13.83
N LYS A 33 12.80 6.95 -13.21
CA LYS A 33 13.95 7.57 -13.87
C LYS A 33 15.09 6.58 -14.11
N HIS A 34 15.29 5.67 -13.17
CA HIS A 34 16.39 4.70 -13.18
C HIS A 34 15.86 3.27 -12.93
N PRO A 35 15.06 2.71 -13.87
CA PRO A 35 14.44 1.40 -13.67
C PRO A 35 15.48 0.27 -13.55
N ASP A 36 16.63 0.41 -14.19
CA ASP A 36 17.70 -0.62 -14.19
C ASP A 36 18.32 -0.84 -12.80
N GLU A 37 18.25 0.15 -11.93
CA GLU A 37 18.72 0.08 -10.54
C GLU A 37 17.71 -0.59 -9.60
N LEU A 38 16.46 -0.78 -10.04
CA LEU A 38 15.37 -1.30 -9.22
C LEU A 38 15.28 -2.82 -9.30
N GLN A 39 14.88 -3.40 -8.17
CA GLN A 39 14.52 -4.81 -8.06
C GLN A 39 13.07 -4.93 -7.57
N ALA A 40 12.26 -5.68 -8.29
CA ALA A 40 10.92 -6.05 -7.87
C ALA A 40 10.92 -7.47 -7.31
N ASP A 41 10.41 -7.65 -6.10
CA ASP A 41 10.20 -8.94 -5.48
C ASP A 41 8.73 -9.34 -5.60
N VAL A 42 8.48 -10.49 -6.21
CA VAL A 42 7.15 -11.08 -6.42
C VAL A 42 7.06 -12.36 -5.60
N VAL A 43 6.13 -12.41 -4.65
CA VAL A 43 5.87 -13.58 -3.81
C VAL A 43 4.50 -14.16 -4.13
N CYS A 44 4.48 -15.37 -4.69
CA CYS A 44 3.25 -16.09 -4.99
C CYS A 44 2.96 -17.10 -3.87
N LYS A 45 1.74 -17.07 -3.33
CA LYS A 45 1.27 -17.94 -2.24
C LYS A 45 0.01 -18.66 -2.73
N ALA A 46 -0.02 -19.99 -2.66
CA ALA A 46 -1.21 -20.78 -2.97
C ALA A 46 -1.92 -21.20 -1.68
N TYR A 47 -3.24 -21.09 -1.70
CA TYR A 47 -4.15 -21.59 -0.67
C TYR A 47 -5.19 -22.51 -1.33
N GLU A 48 -5.98 -23.22 -0.54
CA GLU A 48 -6.93 -24.21 -1.06
C GLU A 48 -7.98 -23.66 -2.02
N SER A 49 -8.44 -22.43 -1.80
CA SER A 49 -9.54 -21.81 -2.57
C SER A 49 -9.17 -20.52 -3.27
N TYR A 50 -7.92 -20.05 -3.16
CA TYR A 50 -7.47 -18.81 -3.79
C TYR A 50 -5.94 -18.74 -3.81
N GLU A 51 -5.43 -17.81 -4.57
CA GLU A 51 -4.02 -17.50 -4.66
C GLU A 51 -3.75 -16.04 -4.31
N VAL A 52 -2.60 -15.77 -3.73
CA VAL A 52 -2.20 -14.42 -3.33
C VAL A 52 -0.85 -14.09 -3.96
N VAL A 53 -0.78 -12.93 -4.57
CA VAL A 53 0.47 -12.37 -5.08
C VAL A 53 0.79 -11.08 -4.35
N GLU A 54 1.98 -11.01 -3.82
CA GLU A 54 2.56 -9.83 -3.19
C GLU A 54 3.71 -9.33 -4.06
N VAL A 55 3.64 -8.08 -4.51
CA VAL A 55 4.70 -7.41 -5.28
C VAL A 55 5.24 -6.27 -4.44
N THR A 56 6.56 -6.22 -4.31
CA THR A 56 7.25 -5.13 -3.59
C THR A 56 8.36 -4.56 -4.48
N ILE A 57 8.35 -3.25 -4.67
CA ILE A 57 9.39 -2.50 -5.39
C ILE A 57 9.97 -1.47 -4.42
N PRO A 58 11.07 -1.80 -3.72
CA PRO A 58 11.75 -0.84 -2.86
C PRO A 58 12.58 0.12 -3.72
N THR A 59 12.41 1.41 -3.50
CA THR A 59 13.30 2.46 -3.99
C THR A 59 14.04 3.10 -2.80
N LYS A 60 14.89 4.09 -3.04
CA LYS A 60 15.62 4.78 -1.96
C LYS A 60 14.67 5.50 -0.99
N ASN A 61 13.58 6.05 -1.50
CA ASN A 61 12.72 6.97 -0.75
C ASN A 61 11.30 6.47 -0.56
N ILE A 62 10.84 5.53 -1.40
CA ILE A 62 9.49 4.97 -1.32
C ILE A 62 9.54 3.45 -1.46
N ILE A 63 8.56 2.78 -0.87
CA ILE A 63 8.31 1.35 -1.07
C ILE A 63 6.93 1.23 -1.70
N LEU A 64 6.88 0.76 -2.94
CA LEU A 64 5.63 0.40 -3.58
C LEU A 64 5.32 -1.07 -3.26
N ARG A 65 4.12 -1.33 -2.75
CA ARG A 65 3.72 -2.68 -2.38
C ARG A 65 2.25 -2.90 -2.74
N ALA A 66 1.98 -4.02 -3.40
CA ALA A 66 0.64 -4.49 -3.66
C ALA A 66 0.52 -5.95 -3.23
N GLU A 67 -0.52 -6.28 -2.50
CA GLU A 67 -0.94 -7.65 -2.21
C GLU A 67 -2.35 -7.84 -2.74
N VAL A 68 -2.56 -8.89 -3.52
CA VAL A 68 -3.82 -9.18 -4.20
C VAL A 68 -4.15 -10.65 -4.10
N LYS A 69 -5.40 -10.92 -3.77
CA LYS A 69 -6.03 -12.25 -3.78
C LYS A 69 -6.83 -12.41 -5.05
N ALA A 70 -6.69 -13.55 -5.72
CA ALA A 70 -7.47 -13.92 -6.91
C ALA A 70 -7.61 -15.43 -7.04
N ASP A 71 -8.40 -15.89 -8.00
CA ASP A 71 -8.62 -17.32 -8.27
C ASP A 71 -7.38 -17.98 -8.89
N THR A 72 -6.53 -17.21 -9.58
CA THR A 72 -5.30 -17.68 -10.20
C THR A 72 -4.14 -16.73 -9.95
N VAL A 73 -2.90 -17.27 -9.89
CA VAL A 73 -1.68 -16.46 -9.77
C VAL A 73 -1.55 -15.45 -10.91
N LEU A 74 -1.90 -15.84 -12.14
CA LEU A 74 -1.80 -14.94 -13.29
C LEU A 74 -2.75 -13.74 -13.17
N SER A 75 -3.99 -13.97 -12.73
CA SER A 75 -4.94 -12.89 -12.44
C SER A 75 -4.47 -12.01 -11.28
N ALA A 76 -3.93 -12.63 -10.22
CA ALA A 76 -3.39 -11.89 -9.08
C ALA A 76 -2.19 -11.01 -9.47
N ILE A 77 -1.32 -11.48 -10.38
CA ILE A 77 -0.23 -10.67 -10.95
C ILE A 77 -0.80 -9.46 -11.68
N ASP A 78 -1.73 -9.65 -12.59
CA ASP A 78 -2.30 -8.56 -13.38
C ASP A 78 -2.91 -7.49 -12.48
N LEU A 79 -3.76 -7.89 -11.54
CA LEU A 79 -4.38 -6.97 -10.57
C LEU A 79 -3.37 -6.29 -9.63
N SER A 80 -2.27 -6.97 -9.29
CA SER A 80 -1.21 -6.37 -8.48
C SER A 80 -0.49 -5.24 -9.22
N ILE A 81 -0.26 -5.41 -10.52
CA ILE A 81 0.35 -4.39 -11.37
C ILE A 81 -0.57 -3.18 -11.52
N ASP A 82 -1.87 -3.39 -11.78
CA ASP A 82 -2.86 -2.32 -11.86
C ASP A 82 -2.94 -1.53 -10.54
N LYS A 83 -2.86 -2.23 -9.40
CA LYS A 83 -2.81 -1.60 -8.08
C LYS A 83 -1.55 -0.76 -7.88
N LEU A 84 -0.38 -1.26 -8.30
CA LEU A 84 0.89 -0.52 -8.25
C LEU A 84 0.86 0.71 -9.16
N GLU A 85 0.37 0.57 -10.39
CA GLU A 85 0.20 1.69 -11.32
C GLU A 85 -0.69 2.78 -10.72
N THR A 86 -1.81 2.39 -10.13
CA THR A 86 -2.69 3.31 -9.41
C THR A 86 -1.97 4.02 -8.25
N GLN A 87 -1.13 3.32 -7.49
CA GLN A 87 -0.32 3.93 -6.43
C GLN A 87 0.66 4.96 -6.98
N ILE A 88 1.36 4.64 -8.07
CA ILE A 88 2.31 5.54 -8.73
C ILE A 88 1.59 6.83 -9.20
N ARG A 89 0.46 6.68 -9.87
CA ARG A 89 -0.36 7.82 -10.35
C ARG A 89 -0.84 8.70 -9.18
N ARG A 90 -1.31 8.10 -8.08
CA ARG A 90 -1.71 8.84 -6.87
C ARG A 90 -0.55 9.61 -6.23
N HIS A 91 0.66 9.08 -6.26
CA HIS A 91 1.85 9.78 -5.79
C HIS A 91 2.14 11.01 -6.64
N LYS A 92 2.04 10.92 -7.97
CA LYS A 92 2.16 12.06 -8.87
C LYS A 92 1.18 13.17 -8.53
N ASP A 93 -0.11 12.84 -8.45
CA ASP A 93 -1.16 13.84 -8.18
C ASP A 93 -0.93 14.56 -6.83
N LYS A 94 -0.45 13.83 -5.83
CA LYS A 94 -0.02 14.42 -4.55
C LYS A 94 1.14 15.38 -4.73
N ILE A 95 2.18 15.00 -5.48
CA ILE A 95 3.33 15.85 -5.76
C ILE A 95 2.86 17.14 -6.42
N GLU A 96 2.06 17.07 -7.49
CA GLU A 96 1.56 18.25 -8.21
C GLU A 96 0.65 19.13 -7.36
N SER A 97 -0.25 18.54 -6.58
CA SER A 97 -1.16 19.30 -5.72
C SER A 97 -0.43 20.04 -4.60
N HIS A 98 0.66 19.49 -4.07
CA HIS A 98 1.48 20.13 -3.04
C HIS A 98 2.41 21.20 -3.61
N ILE A 99 2.90 21.04 -4.84
CA ILE A 99 3.65 22.10 -5.54
C ILE A 99 2.74 23.33 -5.75
N LYS A 100 1.47 23.12 -6.05
CA LYS A 100 0.46 24.19 -6.25
C LYS A 100 0.00 24.83 -4.93
N ARG A 101 0.00 24.12 -3.81
CA ARG A 101 -0.36 24.64 -2.49
C ARG A 101 0.90 25.06 -1.73
N ARG A 102 1.03 26.35 -1.45
CA ARG A 102 2.17 26.94 -0.74
C ARG A 102 2.47 26.24 0.60
N GLY A 103 3.68 25.65 0.70
CA GLY A 103 4.44 25.50 1.94
C GLY A 103 4.03 24.35 2.84
N GLY A 104 4.78 23.28 2.79
CA GLY A 104 4.79 22.19 3.76
C GLY A 104 5.31 20.89 3.13
N VAL A 105 6.35 20.30 3.72
CA VAL A 105 6.93 19.00 3.32
C VAL A 105 7.58 18.99 1.93
N LYS A 106 8.27 20.07 1.55
CA LYS A 106 9.03 20.15 0.28
C LYS A 106 10.04 18.99 0.10
N GLU A 107 10.66 18.55 1.18
CA GLU A 107 11.71 17.53 1.13
C GLU A 107 11.16 16.15 0.75
N HIS A 108 10.03 15.74 1.33
CA HIS A 108 9.42 14.44 1.01
C HIS A 108 8.95 14.36 -0.46
N TYR A 109 8.34 15.43 -0.97
CA TYR A 109 7.89 15.48 -2.38
C TYR A 109 9.05 15.63 -3.37
N ALA A 110 10.13 16.32 -2.98
CA ALA A 110 11.36 16.37 -3.78
C ALA A 110 12.01 14.99 -3.91
N GLN A 111 11.97 14.19 -2.84
CA GLN A 111 12.45 12.81 -2.86
C GLN A 111 11.61 11.91 -3.79
N LEU A 112 10.28 12.05 -3.77
CA LEU A 112 9.37 11.33 -4.67
C LEU A 112 9.61 11.71 -6.15
N GLN A 113 9.83 12.99 -6.44
CA GLN A 113 10.17 13.46 -7.79
C GLN A 113 11.53 12.96 -8.28
N ALA A 114 12.46 12.65 -7.38
CA ALA A 114 13.75 12.10 -7.75
C ALA A 114 13.64 10.65 -8.24
N GLU A 115 12.62 9.90 -7.79
CA GLU A 115 12.43 8.49 -8.13
C GLU A 115 11.52 8.28 -9.35
N LEU A 116 10.45 9.07 -9.44
CA LEU A 116 9.42 8.92 -10.46
C LEU A 116 9.62 9.89 -11.62
N ASP A 117 9.38 9.42 -12.84
CA ASP A 117 9.31 10.26 -14.05
C ASP A 117 7.90 10.84 -14.16
N VAL A 118 7.69 11.94 -13.41
CA VAL A 118 6.36 12.57 -13.23
C VAL A 118 5.74 13.02 -14.56
N GLU A 119 6.56 13.36 -15.55
CA GLU A 119 6.09 13.83 -16.87
C GLU A 119 5.42 12.71 -17.69
N LYS A 120 5.81 11.44 -17.46
CA LYS A 120 5.28 10.27 -18.18
C LYS A 120 4.05 9.63 -17.53
N ILE A 121 3.58 10.17 -16.41
CA ILE A 121 2.46 9.61 -15.67
C ILE A 121 1.20 10.40 -15.99
N ASP A 122 0.16 9.75 -16.51
CA ASP A 122 -1.15 10.37 -16.72
C ASP A 122 -1.88 10.60 -15.40
N PRO A 123 -2.58 11.73 -15.24
CA PRO A 123 -3.37 12.00 -14.04
C PRO A 123 -4.53 11.01 -13.88
N ILE A 124 -4.99 10.81 -12.64
CA ILE A 124 -6.19 10.00 -12.35
C ILE A 124 -7.41 10.94 -12.30
N ASP A 125 -8.43 10.66 -13.12
CA ASP A 125 -9.64 11.49 -13.23
C ASP A 125 -10.44 11.63 -11.91
N ASN A 126 -10.32 10.68 -10.97
CA ASN A 126 -11.04 10.66 -9.70
C ASN A 126 -10.10 10.64 -8.48
N PHE A 127 -9.24 11.64 -8.35
CA PHE A 127 -8.34 11.75 -7.21
C PHE A 127 -9.11 12.04 -5.91
N LYS A 128 -8.97 11.16 -4.92
CA LYS A 128 -9.55 11.38 -3.58
C LYS A 128 -8.70 12.38 -2.81
N THR A 129 -9.24 13.55 -2.53
CA THR A 129 -8.61 14.58 -1.71
C THR A 129 -9.04 14.48 -0.25
N LEU A 130 -8.25 15.07 0.66
CA LEU A 130 -8.68 15.26 2.04
C LEU A 130 -9.84 16.26 2.06
N VAL A 131 -11.04 15.78 2.36
CA VAL A 131 -12.28 16.60 2.32
C VAL A 131 -12.62 17.14 3.70
N LYS A 132 -12.17 16.49 4.77
CA LYS A 132 -12.54 16.83 6.14
C LYS A 132 -11.41 16.53 7.11
N GLU A 133 -11.13 17.50 7.97
CA GLU A 133 -10.29 17.34 9.17
C GLU A 133 -11.19 17.44 10.40
N LYS A 134 -10.93 16.62 11.40
CA LYS A 134 -11.60 16.66 12.69
C LYS A 134 -10.57 16.57 13.80
N GLU A 135 -10.72 17.43 14.79
CA GLU A 135 -10.05 17.27 16.07
C GLU A 135 -10.94 16.42 16.98
N ILE A 136 -10.36 15.41 17.60
CA ILE A 136 -11.04 14.54 18.55
C ILE A 136 -10.32 14.59 19.88
N LYS A 137 -11.09 14.65 20.97
CA LYS A 137 -10.55 14.46 22.30
C LYS A 137 -10.49 12.97 22.57
N LEU A 138 -9.28 12.46 22.84
CA LEU A 138 -9.11 11.06 23.21
C LEU A 138 -9.46 10.88 24.69
N GLU A 139 -10.32 9.92 24.98
CA GLU A 139 -10.66 9.53 26.36
C GLU A 139 -9.85 8.30 26.75
N PRO A 140 -9.37 8.24 28.03
CA PRO A 140 -8.67 7.07 28.53
C PRO A 140 -9.64 5.90 28.68
N MET A 141 -9.38 4.79 27.99
CA MET A 141 -10.16 3.55 28.08
C MET A 141 -9.24 2.32 27.92
N ASP A 142 -9.73 1.16 28.28
CA ASP A 142 -9.01 -0.08 27.99
C ASP A 142 -9.31 -0.61 26.57
N LYS A 143 -8.59 -1.66 26.18
CA LYS A 143 -8.67 -2.20 24.82
C LYS A 143 -10.03 -2.82 24.51
N ASP A 144 -10.65 -3.46 25.50
CA ASP A 144 -11.97 -4.11 25.34
C ASP A 144 -13.08 -3.05 25.28
N GLU A 145 -12.98 -1.98 26.06
CA GLU A 145 -13.86 -0.81 25.97
C GLU A 145 -13.76 -0.16 24.58
N ALA A 146 -12.55 0.00 24.05
CA ALA A 146 -12.34 0.60 22.72
C ALA A 146 -12.91 -0.26 21.58
N ILE A 147 -12.83 -1.58 21.68
CA ILE A 147 -13.47 -2.52 20.73
C ILE A 147 -14.97 -2.36 20.77
N LEU A 148 -15.56 -2.35 21.97
CA LEU A 148 -16.99 -2.20 22.15
C LEU A 148 -17.51 -0.87 21.58
N GLU A 149 -16.83 0.24 21.87
CA GLU A 149 -17.17 1.56 21.32
C GLU A 149 -17.09 1.59 19.79
N MET A 150 -16.05 0.98 19.22
CA MET A 150 -15.90 0.85 17.78
C MET A 150 -17.08 0.12 17.13
N GLU A 151 -17.50 -1.00 17.73
CA GLU A 151 -18.63 -1.80 17.24
C GLU A 151 -19.96 -1.07 17.38
N MET A 152 -20.20 -0.43 18.53
CA MET A 152 -21.44 0.33 18.78
C MET A 152 -21.60 1.52 17.81
N LEU A 153 -20.47 2.14 17.41
CA LEU A 153 -20.47 3.23 16.45
C LEU A 153 -20.51 2.75 14.98
N GLY A 154 -20.36 1.45 14.74
CA GLY A 154 -20.30 0.85 13.40
C GLY A 154 -19.09 1.34 12.61
N HIS A 155 -17.96 1.53 13.25
CA HIS A 155 -16.72 1.97 12.63
C HIS A 155 -15.77 0.80 12.41
N ASP A 156 -14.96 0.88 11.34
CA ASP A 156 -13.92 -0.12 11.04
C ASP A 156 -12.64 0.11 11.85
N PHE A 157 -12.51 1.25 12.50
CA PHE A 157 -11.40 1.61 13.39
C PHE A 157 -11.85 2.62 14.46
N PHE A 158 -11.15 2.63 15.59
CA PHE A 158 -11.41 3.57 16.68
C PHE A 158 -10.08 3.99 17.34
N MET A 159 -9.93 5.31 17.60
CA MET A 159 -8.73 5.87 18.21
C MET A 159 -9.02 6.24 19.66
N PHE A 160 -8.16 5.82 20.58
CA PHE A 160 -8.32 6.03 22.03
C PHE A 160 -6.98 6.25 22.72
N LEU A 161 -7.03 6.68 23.98
CA LEU A 161 -5.88 6.73 24.87
C LEU A 161 -5.89 5.46 25.74
N ASP A 162 -4.90 4.58 25.60
CA ASP A 162 -4.83 3.36 26.39
C ASP A 162 -4.57 3.70 27.87
N LYS A 163 -5.46 3.26 28.77
CA LYS A 163 -5.36 3.50 30.22
C LYS A 163 -4.09 2.91 30.85
N ALA A 164 -3.59 1.81 30.30
CA ALA A 164 -2.43 1.10 30.85
C ALA A 164 -1.10 1.76 30.45
N THR A 165 -1.02 2.23 29.19
CA THR A 165 0.23 2.77 28.62
C THR A 165 0.25 4.29 28.50
N TYR A 166 -0.92 4.94 28.60
CA TYR A 166 -1.13 6.37 28.32
C TYR A 166 -0.67 6.80 26.92
N LYS A 167 -0.70 5.86 25.99
CA LYS A 167 -0.34 6.09 24.59
C LYS A 167 -1.57 6.14 23.70
N THR A 168 -1.46 6.95 22.65
CA THR A 168 -2.49 6.94 21.60
C THR A 168 -2.46 5.62 20.87
N SER A 169 -3.61 4.95 20.86
CA SER A 169 -3.78 3.63 20.24
C SER A 169 -4.97 3.65 19.28
N VAL A 170 -4.92 2.77 18.27
CA VAL A 170 -5.99 2.56 17.31
C VAL A 170 -6.35 1.09 17.29
N VAL A 171 -7.59 0.75 17.60
CA VAL A 171 -8.16 -0.57 17.32
C VAL A 171 -8.79 -0.57 15.93
N TYR A 172 -8.70 -1.68 15.19
CA TYR A 172 -9.25 -1.81 13.83
C TYR A 172 -9.69 -3.24 13.55
N ILE A 173 -10.63 -3.41 12.63
CA ILE A 173 -11.08 -4.72 12.16
C ILE A 173 -10.10 -5.23 11.10
N ARG A 174 -9.63 -6.47 11.27
CA ARG A 174 -8.77 -7.17 10.31
C ARG A 174 -9.61 -7.88 9.26
N GLU A 175 -9.00 -8.21 8.12
CA GLU A 175 -9.66 -8.97 7.04
C GLU A 175 -10.12 -10.37 7.48
N ASP A 176 -9.51 -10.94 8.52
CA ASP A 176 -9.87 -12.24 9.11
C ASP A 176 -11.04 -12.15 10.12
N GLY A 177 -11.60 -10.94 10.31
CA GLY A 177 -12.69 -10.68 11.25
C GLY A 177 -12.25 -10.48 12.70
N ASN A 178 -10.97 -10.63 13.00
CA ASN A 178 -10.39 -10.33 14.31
C ASN A 178 -10.02 -8.86 14.44
N TYR A 179 -9.65 -8.42 15.65
CA TYR A 179 -9.20 -7.05 15.90
C TYR A 179 -7.68 -6.95 15.91
N GLY A 180 -7.17 -5.81 15.47
CA GLY A 180 -5.78 -5.42 15.57
C GLY A 180 -5.64 -4.12 16.36
N ILE A 181 -4.49 -3.93 17.01
CA ILE A 181 -4.16 -2.68 17.73
C ILE A 181 -2.86 -2.13 17.19
N LEU A 182 -2.84 -0.82 16.93
CA LEU A 182 -1.66 -0.02 16.65
C LEU A 182 -1.45 0.92 17.82
N GLU A 183 -0.24 0.98 18.37
CA GLU A 183 0.12 1.83 19.50
C GLU A 183 1.25 2.79 19.09
N SER A 184 1.15 4.06 19.47
CA SER A 184 2.24 5.03 19.27
C SER A 184 3.46 4.66 20.12
N LYS A 185 4.66 4.89 19.58
CA LYS A 185 5.91 4.69 20.33
C LYS A 185 6.14 5.81 21.36
#